data_db125809257af38229546b0565d5c1e1
#
_entry.id   db125809257af38229546b0565d5c1e1
#
_cell.length_a   1.000
_cell.length_b   1.000
_cell.length_c   1.000
_cell.angle_alpha   90.00
_cell.angle_beta   90.00
_cell.angle_gamma   90.00
#
_symmetry.space_group_name_H-M   'P 1'
#
loop_
_entity.id
_entity.type
_entity.pdbx_description
1 polymer ?
#
loop_
_entity_poly.entity_id
_entity_poly.type
_entity_poly.pdbx_seq_one_letter_code
_entity_poly.pdbx_strand_id
1 'polypeptide(L)'
;MNQPRRTRRVRRTQPAETVWKGLVVSLIVFVVLASGNMVASAEGMPLGWQRSVAVATTAVIDRLTNLVSLNRPYDWAAQKLGVEQKNADFEFPVVADPDPEPSVTTTTIPPVRVPTAAAPLKVVVAGDSTAKALGDMLKSSVTDIPELSITNHGKVSTGLARSDYFNWGARMQEIVATDAPEVTLFMVGANDGQSILEGDGTVVAQYGSAEWETQYRARIAGIMDLNEGEGRRLIWVGEPNVGNPDIQEAVQIGNRIAEEEAKTRPWVSYFDVAQLVAGPDGNFADYITMPDGSTARCYAGDGVHLSVKCMNRVLENLVPALTGLYESSAESTSTTTSPPAKPKN
;
A
#
# COMPACT_ATOMS: atom_id res chain seq x y z
N MET A 1 40.38 45.10 -48.26
CA MET A 1 39.46 44.57 -47.25
C MET A 1 38.90 43.22 -47.74
N ASN A 2 39.42 42.09 -47.29
CA ASN A 2 38.97 40.76 -47.73
C ASN A 2 37.95 40.25 -46.70
N GLN A 3 36.70 40.05 -47.13
CA GLN A 3 35.69 39.42 -46.31
C GLN A 3 35.85 37.88 -46.30
N PRO A 4 35.77 37.20 -45.16
CA PRO A 4 35.88 35.75 -45.12
C PRO A 4 34.62 35.08 -45.69
N ARG A 5 34.81 34.16 -46.64
CA ARG A 5 33.77 33.31 -47.21
C ARG A 5 33.16 32.45 -46.11
N ARG A 6 31.88 32.65 -45.77
CA ARG A 6 31.08 31.75 -44.94
C ARG A 6 30.91 30.42 -45.66
N THR A 7 31.56 29.39 -45.18
CA THR A 7 31.32 28.00 -45.63
C THR A 7 29.94 27.56 -45.19
N ARG A 8 29.04 27.37 -46.14
CA ARG A 8 27.70 26.82 -45.91
C ARG A 8 27.84 25.35 -45.53
N ARG A 9 27.63 25.00 -44.23
CA ARG A 9 27.53 23.61 -43.81
C ARG A 9 26.33 22.95 -44.50
N VAL A 10 26.61 22.06 -45.46
CA VAL A 10 25.60 21.20 -46.06
C VAL A 10 25.11 20.25 -45.00
N ARG A 11 23.87 20.38 -44.57
CA ARG A 11 23.22 19.37 -43.70
C ARG A 11 23.07 18.11 -44.58
N ARG A 12 23.84 17.06 -44.26
CA ARG A 12 23.64 15.72 -44.82
C ARG A 12 22.32 15.20 -44.26
N THR A 13 21.27 15.15 -45.05
CA THR A 13 20.02 14.48 -44.73
C THR A 13 20.26 12.96 -44.90
N GLN A 14 19.99 12.18 -43.85
CA GLN A 14 20.04 10.72 -43.94
C GLN A 14 18.82 10.23 -44.74
N PRO A 15 18.97 9.19 -45.58
CA PRO A 15 17.84 8.56 -46.24
C PRO A 15 16.79 8.10 -45.21
N ALA A 16 15.50 8.29 -45.50
CA ALA A 16 14.40 7.92 -44.63
C ALA A 16 14.46 6.43 -44.17
N GLU A 17 14.90 5.56 -45.09
CA GLU A 17 15.10 4.13 -44.81
C GLU A 17 16.16 3.89 -43.74
N THR A 18 17.26 4.64 -43.75
CA THR A 18 18.33 4.53 -42.73
C THR A 18 17.82 4.99 -41.36
N VAL A 19 17.05 6.09 -41.34
CA VAL A 19 16.45 6.59 -40.09
C VAL A 19 15.43 5.60 -39.55
N TRP A 20 14.58 5.03 -40.41
CA TRP A 20 13.60 4.02 -40.00
C TRP A 20 14.26 2.73 -39.45
N LYS A 21 15.27 2.22 -40.13
CA LYS A 21 16.06 1.08 -39.63
C LYS A 21 16.70 1.37 -38.28
N GLY A 22 17.25 2.57 -38.10
CA GLY A 22 17.80 3.01 -36.81
C GLY A 22 16.75 3.05 -35.70
N LEU A 23 15.55 3.56 -35.97
CA LEU A 23 14.45 3.61 -35.00
C LEU A 23 13.97 2.20 -34.62
N VAL A 24 13.83 1.30 -35.59
CA VAL A 24 13.41 -0.09 -35.32
C VAL A 24 14.45 -0.82 -34.48
N VAL A 25 15.74 -0.70 -34.80
CA VAL A 25 16.82 -1.29 -33.99
C VAL A 25 16.83 -0.71 -32.58
N SER A 26 16.70 0.60 -32.43
CA SER A 26 16.66 1.24 -31.12
C SER A 26 15.45 0.79 -30.27
N LEU A 27 14.29 0.62 -30.92
CA LEU A 27 13.09 0.10 -30.25
C LEU A 27 13.29 -1.36 -29.77
N ILE A 28 13.87 -2.23 -30.62
CA ILE A 28 14.16 -3.62 -30.25
C ILE A 28 15.14 -3.65 -29.06
N VAL A 29 16.22 -2.88 -29.11
CA VAL A 29 17.20 -2.79 -28.03
C VAL A 29 16.53 -2.30 -26.73
N PHE A 30 15.68 -1.28 -26.82
CA PHE A 30 14.93 -0.78 -25.67
C PHE A 30 14.03 -1.86 -25.06
N VAL A 31 13.24 -2.59 -25.88
CA VAL A 31 12.34 -3.65 -25.42
C VAL A 31 13.15 -4.77 -24.74
N VAL A 32 14.29 -5.15 -25.30
CA VAL A 32 15.17 -6.20 -24.75
C VAL A 32 15.76 -5.76 -23.39
N LEU A 33 16.29 -4.55 -23.30
CA LEU A 33 16.90 -4.06 -22.07
C LEU A 33 15.88 -3.73 -20.96
N ALA A 34 14.63 -3.42 -21.32
CA ALA A 34 13.57 -3.06 -20.41
C ALA A 34 12.60 -4.22 -20.12
N SER A 35 12.87 -5.44 -20.57
CA SER A 35 11.93 -6.56 -20.51
C SER A 35 11.42 -6.85 -19.11
N GLY A 36 12.28 -6.90 -18.10
CA GLY A 36 11.89 -7.12 -16.70
C GLY A 36 10.97 -6.00 -16.17
N ASN A 37 11.29 -4.74 -16.48
CA ASN A 37 10.43 -3.61 -16.09
C ASN A 37 9.09 -3.60 -16.83
N MET A 38 9.03 -4.14 -18.04
CA MET A 38 7.78 -4.26 -18.79
C MET A 38 6.86 -5.30 -18.13
N VAL A 39 7.41 -6.43 -17.63
CA VAL A 39 6.65 -7.39 -16.84
C VAL A 39 6.11 -6.73 -15.58
N ALA A 40 6.96 -6.10 -14.77
CA ALA A 40 6.55 -5.41 -13.56
C ALA A 40 5.49 -4.32 -13.84
N SER A 41 5.65 -3.57 -14.93
CA SER A 41 4.66 -2.56 -15.34
C SER A 41 3.33 -3.19 -15.76
N ALA A 42 3.35 -4.32 -16.47
CA ALA A 42 2.15 -5.06 -16.85
C ALA A 42 1.44 -5.65 -15.63
N GLU A 43 2.19 -6.17 -14.67
CA GLU A 43 1.67 -6.67 -13.40
C GLU A 43 1.09 -5.56 -12.51
N GLY A 44 1.62 -4.35 -12.61
CA GLY A 44 1.09 -3.15 -11.97
C GLY A 44 -0.17 -2.57 -12.62
N MET A 45 -0.67 -3.12 -13.73
CA MET A 45 -1.92 -2.66 -14.34
C MET A 45 -3.13 -3.12 -13.51
N PRO A 46 -4.24 -2.35 -13.51
CA PRO A 46 -5.49 -2.78 -12.90
C PRO A 46 -5.94 -4.16 -13.41
N LEU A 47 -6.56 -4.98 -12.54
CA LEU A 47 -7.07 -6.29 -12.89
C LEU A 47 -8.04 -6.18 -14.09
N GLY A 48 -7.91 -7.10 -15.03
CA GLY A 48 -8.74 -7.13 -16.24
C GLY A 48 -8.02 -7.79 -17.41
N TRP A 49 -8.74 -8.00 -18.52
CA TRP A 49 -8.21 -8.68 -19.70
C TRP A 49 -6.97 -8.01 -20.30
N GLN A 50 -6.89 -6.66 -20.22
CA GLN A 50 -5.74 -5.89 -20.73
C GLN A 50 -4.45 -6.24 -19.95
N ARG A 51 -4.55 -6.33 -18.61
CA ARG A 51 -3.45 -6.79 -17.76
C ARG A 51 -3.03 -8.22 -18.12
N SER A 52 -4.00 -9.14 -18.27
CA SER A 52 -3.72 -10.53 -18.60
C SER A 52 -2.96 -10.66 -19.92
N VAL A 53 -3.36 -9.91 -20.95
CA VAL A 53 -2.67 -9.87 -22.25
C VAL A 53 -1.29 -9.22 -22.10
N ALA A 54 -1.16 -8.11 -21.38
CA ALA A 54 0.10 -7.42 -21.17
C ALA A 54 1.10 -8.32 -20.42
N VAL A 55 0.69 -8.93 -19.30
CA VAL A 55 1.53 -9.86 -18.52
C VAL A 55 1.96 -11.06 -19.37
N ALA A 56 1.02 -11.71 -20.08
CA ALA A 56 1.36 -12.86 -20.94
C ALA A 56 2.38 -12.49 -22.03
N THR A 57 2.20 -11.32 -22.66
CA THR A 57 3.09 -10.86 -23.74
C THR A 57 4.47 -10.48 -23.21
N THR A 58 4.54 -9.70 -22.13
CA THR A 58 5.80 -9.25 -21.54
C THR A 58 6.58 -10.40 -20.91
N ALA A 59 5.90 -11.39 -20.28
CA ALA A 59 6.54 -12.58 -19.74
C ALA A 59 7.23 -13.45 -20.82
N VAL A 60 6.64 -13.55 -22.02
CA VAL A 60 7.28 -14.25 -23.13
C VAL A 60 8.54 -13.52 -23.59
N ILE A 61 8.47 -12.18 -23.70
CA ILE A 61 9.63 -11.35 -24.07
C ILE A 61 10.74 -11.51 -23.02
N ASP A 62 10.39 -11.42 -21.74
CA ASP A 62 11.34 -11.52 -20.64
C ASP A 62 12.00 -12.91 -20.59
N ARG A 63 11.24 -14.00 -20.75
CA ARG A 63 11.81 -15.36 -20.85
C ARG A 63 12.81 -15.49 -21.99
N LEU A 64 12.53 -14.92 -23.14
CA LEU A 64 13.43 -14.97 -24.31
C LEU A 64 14.70 -14.13 -24.08
N THR A 65 14.59 -12.97 -23.45
CA THR A 65 15.73 -12.10 -23.13
C THR A 65 16.61 -12.67 -22.02
N ASN A 66 16.00 -13.33 -21.02
CA ASN A 66 16.70 -14.03 -19.95
C ASN A 66 17.47 -15.24 -20.47
N LEU A 67 16.91 -15.99 -21.43
CA LEU A 67 17.56 -17.17 -22.03
C LEU A 67 18.93 -16.83 -22.65
N VAL A 68 19.06 -15.63 -23.21
CA VAL A 68 20.30 -15.14 -23.83
C VAL A 68 21.03 -14.10 -22.97
N SER A 69 20.57 -13.87 -21.72
CA SER A 69 21.17 -12.95 -20.74
C SER A 69 21.36 -11.51 -21.25
N LEU A 70 20.49 -11.04 -22.14
CA LEU A 70 20.57 -9.69 -22.72
C LEU A 70 20.13 -8.57 -21.77
N ASN A 71 19.43 -8.89 -20.67
CA ASN A 71 19.00 -7.94 -19.64
C ASN A 71 20.09 -7.65 -18.58
N ARG A 72 21.15 -8.46 -18.48
CA ARG A 72 22.21 -8.29 -17.47
C ARG A 72 22.79 -6.87 -17.35
N PRO A 73 23.01 -6.10 -18.43
CA PRO A 73 23.51 -4.74 -18.30
C PRO A 73 22.54 -3.80 -17.60
N TYR A 74 21.22 -4.02 -17.79
CA TYR A 74 20.17 -3.25 -17.11
C TYR A 74 20.13 -3.62 -15.61
N ASP A 75 20.08 -4.91 -15.29
CA ASP A 75 20.03 -5.42 -13.91
C ASP A 75 21.25 -4.94 -13.12
N TRP A 76 22.44 -4.99 -13.73
CA TRP A 76 23.64 -4.43 -13.13
C TRP A 76 23.55 -2.92 -12.87
N ALA A 77 23.00 -2.15 -13.80
CA ALA A 77 22.84 -0.71 -13.64
C ALA A 77 21.78 -0.38 -12.59
N ALA A 78 20.65 -1.07 -12.58
CA ALA A 78 19.58 -0.92 -11.60
C ALA A 78 20.09 -1.20 -10.17
N GLN A 79 20.85 -2.28 -10.00
CA GLN A 79 21.49 -2.62 -8.72
C GLN A 79 22.49 -1.55 -8.26
N LYS A 80 23.32 -1.01 -9.18
CA LYS A 80 24.29 0.06 -8.87
C LYS A 80 23.63 1.38 -8.51
N LEU A 81 22.47 1.67 -9.09
CA LEU A 81 21.70 2.90 -8.87
C LEU A 81 20.69 2.77 -7.71
N GLY A 82 20.61 1.60 -7.07
CA GLY A 82 19.65 1.35 -5.99
C GLY A 82 18.18 1.39 -6.45
N VAL A 83 17.93 1.17 -7.76
CA VAL A 83 16.58 1.18 -8.33
C VAL A 83 15.87 -0.15 -8.09
N GLU A 84 16.63 -1.22 -7.91
CA GLU A 84 16.11 -2.55 -7.61
C GLU A 84 15.96 -2.71 -6.10
N GLN A 85 14.74 -2.56 -5.60
CA GLN A 85 14.40 -3.12 -4.30
C GLN A 85 14.37 -4.65 -4.47
N LYS A 86 15.43 -5.34 -4.07
CA LYS A 86 15.33 -6.77 -3.80
C LYS A 86 14.19 -6.94 -2.80
N ASN A 87 13.17 -7.71 -3.17
CA ASN A 87 12.24 -8.24 -2.19
C ASN A 87 13.10 -8.98 -1.16
N ALA A 88 13.18 -8.46 0.06
CA ALA A 88 13.90 -9.15 1.12
C ALA A 88 13.20 -10.50 1.34
N ASP A 89 13.97 -11.52 1.67
CA ASP A 89 13.45 -12.86 1.93
C ASP A 89 12.64 -12.82 3.24
N PHE A 90 11.37 -12.51 3.15
CA PHE A 90 10.38 -12.63 4.21
C PHE A 90 9.29 -13.57 3.74
N GLU A 91 9.12 -14.66 4.44
CA GLU A 91 8.04 -15.61 4.20
C GLU A 91 6.98 -15.43 5.27
N PHE A 92 5.73 -15.25 4.85
CA PHE A 92 4.61 -15.33 5.77
C PHE A 92 4.47 -16.78 6.26
N PRO A 93 4.11 -17.00 7.52
CA PRO A 93 3.88 -18.35 8.00
C PRO A 93 2.79 -19.03 7.16
N VAL A 94 3.12 -20.18 6.56
CA VAL A 94 2.15 -21.02 5.87
C VAL A 94 1.35 -21.78 6.92
N VAL A 95 0.05 -21.49 6.99
CA VAL A 95 -0.84 -22.17 7.93
C VAL A 95 -1.33 -23.47 7.29
N ALA A 96 -0.95 -24.60 7.87
CA ALA A 96 -1.32 -25.93 7.35
C ALA A 96 -2.75 -26.37 7.74
N ASP A 97 -3.30 -25.79 8.82
CA ASP A 97 -4.67 -26.07 9.29
C ASP A 97 -5.16 -24.89 10.15
N PRO A 98 -6.45 -24.54 10.13
CA PRO A 98 -6.96 -23.50 11.01
C PRO A 98 -6.83 -23.96 12.46
N ASP A 99 -5.97 -23.28 13.21
CA ASP A 99 -5.76 -23.54 14.63
C ASP A 99 -7.05 -23.21 15.41
N PRO A 100 -7.43 -24.00 16.41
CA PRO A 100 -8.64 -23.75 17.19
C PRO A 100 -8.49 -22.46 18.00
N GLU A 101 -9.55 -21.66 17.91
CA GLU A 101 -9.86 -20.42 18.63
C GLU A 101 -8.71 -19.71 19.39
N PRO A 102 -8.36 -18.48 19.01
CA PRO A 102 -7.33 -17.72 19.70
C PRO A 102 -7.72 -17.50 21.16
N SER A 103 -6.86 -17.93 22.06
CA SER A 103 -6.97 -17.63 23.49
C SER A 103 -6.88 -16.12 23.68
N VAL A 104 -7.98 -15.45 23.98
CA VAL A 104 -8.02 -14.02 24.30
C VAL A 104 -7.26 -13.80 25.61
N THR A 105 -5.97 -13.55 25.51
CA THR A 105 -5.19 -13.08 26.65
C THR A 105 -5.47 -11.59 26.79
N THR A 106 -6.14 -11.19 27.86
CA THR A 106 -6.38 -9.76 28.17
C THR A 106 -5.05 -9.10 28.53
N THR A 107 -4.28 -8.73 27.54
CA THR A 107 -3.05 -7.96 27.73
C THR A 107 -3.42 -6.48 27.77
N THR A 108 -3.19 -5.84 28.93
CA THR A 108 -3.32 -4.37 29.01
C THR A 108 -2.23 -3.73 28.15
N ILE A 109 -2.62 -3.07 27.07
CA ILE A 109 -1.67 -2.43 26.18
C ILE A 109 -1.24 -1.10 26.78
N PRO A 110 0.07 -0.83 26.88
CA PRO A 110 0.54 0.48 27.29
C PRO A 110 -0.05 1.56 26.37
N PRO A 111 -0.52 2.67 26.93
CA PRO A 111 -1.07 3.77 26.12
C PRO A 111 0.02 4.35 25.21
N VAL A 112 -0.38 4.90 24.07
CA VAL A 112 0.52 5.70 23.24
C VAL A 112 0.94 6.92 24.05
N ARG A 113 2.23 7.31 23.98
CA ARG A 113 2.68 8.51 24.69
C ARG A 113 1.93 9.77 24.22
N VAL A 114 1.81 10.75 25.06
CA VAL A 114 1.29 12.08 24.67
C VAL A 114 2.36 12.78 23.82
N PRO A 115 2.10 13.07 22.51
CA PRO A 115 3.05 13.76 21.66
C PRO A 115 3.12 15.25 21.98
N THR A 116 4.15 15.91 21.46
CA THR A 116 4.30 17.37 21.49
C THR A 116 4.81 17.85 20.14
N ALA A 117 4.70 19.12 19.84
CA ALA A 117 5.27 19.70 18.62
C ALA A 117 6.80 19.48 18.48
N ALA A 118 7.54 19.39 19.60
CA ALA A 118 8.97 19.08 19.60
C ALA A 118 9.29 17.58 19.45
N ALA A 119 8.31 16.72 19.75
CA ALA A 119 8.40 15.28 19.66
C ALA A 119 7.06 14.72 19.14
N PRO A 120 6.77 14.92 17.84
CA PRO A 120 5.51 14.51 17.26
C PRO A 120 5.35 12.97 17.24
N LEU A 121 4.09 12.51 17.23
CA LEU A 121 3.74 11.11 17.06
C LEU A 121 4.14 10.67 15.65
N LYS A 122 4.94 9.63 15.55
CA LYS A 122 5.38 9.09 14.29
C LYS A 122 4.28 8.18 13.70
N VAL A 123 3.60 8.66 12.69
CA VAL A 123 2.57 7.93 11.98
C VAL A 123 3.09 7.51 10.61
N VAL A 124 3.06 6.22 10.33
CA VAL A 124 3.39 5.67 9.01
C VAL A 124 2.09 5.25 8.32
N VAL A 125 1.96 5.60 7.04
CA VAL A 125 0.92 5.06 6.15
C VAL A 125 1.59 4.12 5.16
N ALA A 126 1.13 2.87 5.07
CA ALA A 126 1.68 1.85 4.20
C ALA A 126 0.55 1.05 3.54
N GLY A 127 0.82 0.44 2.39
CA GLY A 127 -0.17 -0.29 1.61
C GLY A 127 -0.14 0.07 0.13
N ASP A 128 -1.23 -0.14 -0.57
CA ASP A 128 -1.30 -0.01 -2.03
C ASP A 128 -1.55 1.43 -2.52
N SER A 129 -2.18 1.60 -3.69
CA SER A 129 -2.48 2.92 -4.26
C SER A 129 -3.52 3.71 -3.46
N THR A 130 -4.44 3.02 -2.80
CA THR A 130 -5.45 3.64 -1.94
C THR A 130 -4.81 4.15 -0.65
N ALA A 131 -3.92 3.38 -0.03
CA ALA A 131 -3.08 3.80 1.08
C ALA A 131 -2.19 4.99 0.71
N LYS A 132 -1.60 4.97 -0.50
CA LYS A 132 -0.78 6.08 -0.99
C LYS A 132 -1.59 7.38 -1.06
N ALA A 133 -2.79 7.32 -1.65
CA ALA A 133 -3.67 8.49 -1.75
C ALA A 133 -4.11 8.99 -0.36
N LEU A 134 -4.46 8.08 0.55
CA LEU A 134 -4.78 8.39 1.95
C LEU A 134 -3.61 9.11 2.64
N GLY A 135 -2.40 8.56 2.54
CA GLY A 135 -1.20 9.09 3.18
C GLY A 135 -0.81 10.47 2.67
N ASP A 136 -0.89 10.70 1.34
CA ASP A 136 -0.59 12.01 0.73
C ASP A 136 -1.61 13.08 1.21
N MET A 137 -2.90 12.72 1.29
CA MET A 137 -3.92 13.63 1.76
C MET A 137 -3.89 13.83 3.28
N LEU A 138 -3.66 12.77 4.06
CA LEU A 138 -3.51 12.87 5.52
C LEU A 138 -2.35 13.81 5.87
N LYS A 139 -1.20 13.64 5.26
CA LYS A 139 -0.04 14.52 5.47
C LYS A 139 -0.37 15.99 5.22
N SER A 140 -1.19 16.27 4.21
CA SER A 140 -1.62 17.65 3.91
C SER A 140 -2.67 18.17 4.89
N SER A 141 -3.56 17.29 5.40
CA SER A 141 -4.67 17.68 6.28
C SER A 141 -4.25 17.95 7.72
N VAL A 142 -3.10 17.44 8.16
CA VAL A 142 -2.60 17.59 9.54
C VAL A 142 -1.47 18.62 9.67
N THR A 143 -1.27 19.48 8.68
CA THR A 143 -0.23 20.53 8.71
C THR A 143 -0.36 21.47 9.91
N ASP A 144 -1.57 21.68 10.40
CA ASP A 144 -1.88 22.51 11.57
C ASP A 144 -1.89 21.72 12.89
N ILE A 145 -1.51 20.43 12.86
CA ILE A 145 -1.40 19.54 14.04
C ILE A 145 0.08 19.16 14.20
N PRO A 146 0.90 20.02 14.82
CA PRO A 146 2.35 19.80 14.91
C PRO A 146 2.74 18.59 15.78
N GLU A 147 1.79 18.01 16.50
CA GLU A 147 1.93 16.77 17.27
C GLU A 147 1.93 15.50 16.40
N LEU A 148 1.63 15.60 15.10
CA LEU A 148 1.62 14.47 14.17
C LEU A 148 2.73 14.61 13.11
N SER A 149 3.45 13.54 12.88
CA SER A 149 4.44 13.43 11.80
C SER A 149 4.08 12.25 10.89
N ILE A 150 3.68 12.55 9.65
CA ILE A 150 3.20 11.54 8.70
C ILE A 150 4.28 11.16 7.70
N THR A 151 4.62 9.87 7.64
CA THR A 151 5.46 9.28 6.59
C THR A 151 4.61 8.37 5.72
N ASN A 152 4.66 8.54 4.39
CA ASN A 152 3.87 7.76 3.44
C ASN A 152 4.76 6.77 2.68
N HIS A 153 4.52 5.47 2.87
CA HIS A 153 5.15 4.34 2.17
C HIS A 153 4.20 3.63 1.21
N GLY A 154 3.05 4.21 0.92
CA GLY A 154 2.10 3.62 -0.04
C GLY A 154 2.74 3.36 -1.41
N LYS A 155 2.53 2.15 -1.95
CA LYS A 155 3.09 1.69 -3.23
C LYS A 155 1.99 1.18 -4.14
N VAL A 156 1.81 1.85 -5.27
CA VAL A 156 0.75 1.53 -6.24
C VAL A 156 0.83 0.09 -6.74
N SER A 157 -0.33 -0.49 -7.03
CA SER A 157 -0.50 -1.82 -7.64
C SER A 157 0.05 -2.98 -6.81
N THR A 158 0.29 -2.79 -5.51
CA THR A 158 0.74 -3.84 -4.59
C THR A 158 -0.42 -4.39 -3.77
N GLY A 159 -0.20 -5.52 -3.11
CA GLY A 159 -1.12 -6.18 -2.20
C GLY A 159 -0.40 -7.29 -1.44
N LEU A 160 -1.14 -8.09 -0.69
CA LEU A 160 -0.58 -9.21 0.08
C LEU A 160 -0.53 -10.51 -0.73
N ALA A 161 -1.31 -10.64 -1.81
CA ALA A 161 -1.35 -11.85 -2.62
C ALA A 161 -0.06 -12.10 -3.43
N ARG A 162 0.68 -11.04 -3.79
CA ARG A 162 1.79 -11.10 -4.75
C ARG A 162 3.13 -10.72 -4.13
N SER A 163 3.66 -11.59 -3.25
CA SER A 163 4.99 -11.40 -2.64
C SER A 163 6.13 -11.44 -3.66
N ASP A 164 5.92 -12.12 -4.79
CA ASP A 164 6.84 -12.13 -5.94
C ASP A 164 6.97 -10.76 -6.62
N TYR A 165 5.90 -9.97 -6.62
CA TYR A 165 5.92 -8.61 -7.15
C TYR A 165 6.38 -7.58 -6.11
N PHE A 166 5.80 -7.64 -4.90
CA PHE A 166 6.18 -6.79 -3.78
C PHE A 166 5.85 -7.44 -2.43
N ASN A 167 6.88 -7.65 -1.62
CA ASN A 167 6.75 -8.31 -0.34
C ASN A 167 6.48 -7.29 0.78
N TRP A 168 5.19 -7.12 1.14
CA TRP A 168 4.79 -6.23 2.22
C TRP A 168 5.28 -6.68 3.59
N GLY A 169 5.49 -7.98 3.83
CA GLY A 169 6.05 -8.48 5.07
C GLY A 169 7.48 -7.97 5.28
N ALA A 170 8.34 -8.16 4.29
CA ALA A 170 9.71 -7.65 4.31
C ALA A 170 9.74 -6.12 4.43
N ARG A 171 8.88 -5.43 3.68
CA ARG A 171 8.81 -3.97 3.73
C ARG A 171 8.33 -3.46 5.09
N MET A 172 7.38 -4.13 5.73
CA MET A 172 6.91 -3.76 7.06
C MET A 172 7.98 -3.96 8.12
N GLN A 173 8.76 -5.06 8.06
CA GLN A 173 9.91 -5.24 8.93
C GLN A 173 10.91 -4.09 8.80
N GLU A 174 11.22 -3.69 7.58
CA GLU A 174 12.12 -2.55 7.32
C GLU A 174 11.55 -1.25 7.89
N ILE A 175 10.26 -0.93 7.64
CA ILE A 175 9.58 0.26 8.16
C ILE A 175 9.63 0.28 9.69
N VAL A 176 9.31 -0.83 10.34
CA VAL A 176 9.34 -0.93 11.80
C VAL A 176 10.74 -0.71 12.35
N ALA A 177 11.77 -1.23 11.66
CA ALA A 177 13.16 -1.11 12.09
C ALA A 177 13.75 0.29 11.87
N THR A 178 13.40 0.95 10.74
CA THR A 178 14.04 2.22 10.33
C THR A 178 13.28 3.45 10.78
N ASP A 179 11.95 3.45 10.60
CA ASP A 179 11.11 4.61 10.92
C ASP A 179 10.66 4.58 12.37
N ALA A 180 10.65 3.39 13.00
CA ALA A 180 10.16 3.15 14.35
C ALA A 180 8.79 3.83 14.60
N PRO A 181 7.74 3.46 13.82
CA PRO A 181 6.43 4.09 13.93
C PRO A 181 5.80 3.83 15.28
N GLU A 182 5.09 4.82 15.82
CA GLU A 182 4.24 4.67 17.00
C GLU A 182 2.82 4.30 16.59
N VAL A 183 2.40 4.75 15.38
CA VAL A 183 1.14 4.33 14.76
C VAL A 183 1.41 3.96 13.30
N THR A 184 0.92 2.79 12.88
CA THR A 184 0.90 2.37 11.49
C THR A 184 -0.53 2.37 10.98
N LEU A 185 -0.80 3.05 9.86
CA LEU A 185 -2.01 2.91 9.07
C LEU A 185 -1.68 1.97 7.92
N PHE A 186 -2.35 0.83 7.84
CA PHE A 186 -2.12 -0.13 6.76
C PHE A 186 -3.40 -0.37 5.97
N MET A 187 -3.34 -0.28 4.64
CA MET A 187 -4.49 -0.38 3.75
C MET A 187 -4.12 -1.09 2.46
N VAL A 188 -4.72 -2.23 2.19
CA VAL A 188 -4.57 -3.04 0.97
C VAL A 188 -5.84 -3.85 0.72
N GLY A 189 -6.03 -4.31 -0.53
CA GLY A 189 -7.14 -5.20 -0.87
C GLY A 189 -7.55 -5.11 -2.33
N ALA A 190 -7.55 -3.93 -2.91
CA ALA A 190 -8.01 -3.70 -4.28
C ALA A 190 -7.21 -4.47 -5.35
N ASN A 191 -6.01 -4.95 -5.02
CA ASN A 191 -5.16 -5.72 -5.93
C ASN A 191 -5.07 -7.21 -5.57
N ASP A 192 -5.76 -7.66 -4.53
CA ASP A 192 -5.57 -9.01 -3.97
C ASP A 192 -6.51 -10.08 -4.52
N GLY A 193 -7.45 -9.74 -5.43
CA GLY A 193 -8.31 -10.69 -6.14
C GLY A 193 -7.54 -11.56 -7.13
N GLN A 194 -6.49 -12.24 -6.69
CA GLN A 194 -5.60 -13.08 -7.51
C GLN A 194 -4.96 -14.16 -6.65
N SER A 195 -4.38 -15.19 -7.30
CA SER A 195 -3.68 -16.27 -6.60
C SER A 195 -2.55 -15.75 -5.74
N ILE A 196 -2.34 -16.38 -4.59
CA ILE A 196 -1.26 -16.06 -3.65
C ILE A 196 0.04 -16.70 -4.16
N LEU A 197 1.08 -15.88 -4.31
CA LEU A 197 2.41 -16.31 -4.71
C LEU A 197 3.44 -15.93 -3.65
N GLU A 198 4.44 -16.80 -3.46
CA GLU A 198 5.64 -16.50 -2.69
C GLU A 198 6.64 -15.67 -3.48
N GLY A 199 7.71 -15.21 -2.82
CA GLY A 199 8.73 -14.36 -3.43
C GLY A 199 9.45 -14.98 -4.64
N ASP A 200 9.49 -16.31 -4.74
CA ASP A 200 10.04 -17.07 -5.87
C ASP A 200 9.04 -17.32 -7.02
N GLY A 201 7.78 -16.83 -6.85
CA GLY A 201 6.71 -17.02 -7.82
C GLY A 201 5.94 -18.33 -7.69
N THR A 202 6.23 -19.14 -6.65
CA THR A 202 5.46 -20.37 -6.36
C THR A 202 4.03 -20.01 -5.96
N VAL A 203 3.04 -20.64 -6.62
CA VAL A 203 1.62 -20.47 -6.27
C VAL A 203 1.33 -21.28 -5.02
N VAL A 204 0.98 -20.58 -3.93
CA VAL A 204 0.58 -21.18 -2.64
C VAL A 204 -0.90 -21.52 -2.61
N ALA A 205 -1.75 -20.59 -3.11
CA ALA A 205 -3.19 -20.80 -3.14
C ALA A 205 -3.84 -20.11 -4.34
N GLN A 206 -4.80 -20.78 -4.96
CA GLN A 206 -5.58 -20.24 -6.06
C GLN A 206 -6.70 -19.33 -5.54
N TYR A 207 -6.87 -18.14 -6.16
CA TYR A 207 -7.96 -17.23 -5.78
C TYR A 207 -9.32 -17.92 -5.82
N GLY A 208 -10.15 -17.65 -4.81
CA GLY A 208 -11.49 -18.23 -4.65
C GLY A 208 -11.52 -19.64 -4.03
N SER A 209 -10.36 -20.21 -3.65
CA SER A 209 -10.33 -21.45 -2.87
C SER A 209 -10.37 -21.17 -1.36
N ALA A 210 -10.80 -22.16 -0.56
CA ALA A 210 -10.75 -22.07 0.90
C ALA A 210 -9.32 -21.88 1.41
N GLU A 211 -8.34 -22.51 0.73
CA GLU A 211 -6.93 -22.34 1.02
C GLU A 211 -6.48 -20.89 0.82
N TRP A 212 -7.02 -20.21 -0.19
CA TRP A 212 -6.71 -18.80 -0.42
C TRP A 212 -7.11 -17.91 0.76
N GLU A 213 -8.32 -18.09 1.31
CA GLU A 213 -8.73 -17.32 2.49
C GLU A 213 -7.83 -17.61 3.71
N THR A 214 -7.46 -18.89 3.90
CA THR A 214 -6.55 -19.30 4.98
C THR A 214 -5.19 -18.61 4.86
N GLN A 215 -4.57 -18.66 3.69
CA GLN A 215 -3.26 -18.04 3.45
C GLN A 215 -3.34 -16.52 3.45
N TYR A 216 -4.43 -15.93 2.95
CA TYR A 216 -4.63 -14.49 2.96
C TYR A 216 -4.81 -13.97 4.40
N ARG A 217 -5.54 -14.70 5.23
CA ARG A 217 -5.67 -14.45 6.68
C ARG A 217 -4.31 -14.45 7.37
N ALA A 218 -3.48 -15.45 7.09
CA ALA A 218 -2.13 -15.54 7.66
C ALA A 218 -1.27 -14.33 7.28
N ARG A 219 -1.41 -13.81 6.06
CA ARG A 219 -0.69 -12.61 5.60
C ARG A 219 -1.17 -11.34 6.29
N ILE A 220 -2.48 -11.18 6.45
CA ILE A 220 -3.08 -10.07 7.22
C ILE A 220 -2.60 -10.12 8.67
N ALA A 221 -2.71 -11.29 9.32
CA ALA A 221 -2.23 -11.53 10.67
C ALA A 221 -0.73 -11.21 10.81
N GLY A 222 0.10 -11.69 9.87
CA GLY A 222 1.54 -11.43 9.86
C GLY A 222 1.89 -9.95 9.78
N ILE A 223 1.19 -9.15 8.99
CA ILE A 223 1.38 -7.69 8.97
C ILE A 223 1.00 -7.07 10.32
N MET A 224 -0.09 -7.53 10.95
CA MET A 224 -0.50 -7.05 12.26
C MET A 224 0.53 -7.38 13.34
N ASP A 225 1.05 -8.62 13.33
CA ASP A 225 2.04 -9.11 14.30
C ASP A 225 3.39 -8.40 14.18
N LEU A 226 3.82 -8.05 12.96
CA LEU A 226 5.02 -7.23 12.75
C LEU A 226 4.94 -5.84 13.40
N ASN A 227 3.74 -5.34 13.67
CA ASN A 227 3.52 -4.07 14.34
C ASN A 227 3.35 -4.21 15.87
N GLU A 228 3.38 -5.43 16.42
CA GLU A 228 3.38 -5.63 17.87
C GLU A 228 4.60 -4.95 18.51
N GLY A 229 4.38 -4.23 19.58
CA GLY A 229 5.44 -3.58 20.35
C GLY A 229 4.91 -2.59 21.37
N GLU A 230 5.74 -2.32 22.39
CA GLU A 230 5.40 -1.37 23.44
C GLU A 230 5.13 0.03 22.86
N GLY A 231 3.98 0.61 23.21
CA GLY A 231 3.57 1.93 22.74
C GLY A 231 3.20 2.02 21.26
N ARG A 232 3.23 0.90 20.50
CA ARG A 232 2.83 0.88 19.09
C ARG A 232 1.37 0.53 18.91
N ARG A 233 0.78 1.06 17.84
CA ARG A 233 -0.58 0.76 17.37
C ARG A 233 -0.58 0.54 15.88
N LEU A 234 -1.44 -0.34 15.44
CA LEU A 234 -1.80 -0.49 14.04
C LEU A 234 -3.28 -0.16 13.87
N ILE A 235 -3.61 0.70 12.93
CA ILE A 235 -4.97 0.88 12.45
C ILE A 235 -5.01 0.22 11.07
N TRP A 236 -5.70 -0.89 10.96
CA TRP A 236 -6.02 -1.46 9.66
C TRP A 236 -7.14 -0.65 9.05
N VAL A 237 -6.84 0.05 7.98
CA VAL A 237 -7.80 0.87 7.25
C VAL A 237 -8.45 -0.01 6.20
N GLY A 238 -9.73 -0.30 6.36
CA GLY A 238 -10.49 -1.11 5.40
C GLY A 238 -10.63 -0.41 4.06
N GLU A 239 -10.59 -1.17 2.97
CA GLU A 239 -10.82 -0.66 1.63
C GLU A 239 -12.29 -0.20 1.46
N PRO A 240 -12.56 0.86 0.70
CA PRO A 240 -13.91 1.21 0.32
C PRO A 240 -14.51 0.15 -0.59
N ASN A 241 -15.85 0.09 -0.65
CA ASN A 241 -16.51 -0.69 -1.71
C ASN A 241 -16.10 -0.15 -3.08
N VAL A 242 -15.89 -1.04 -4.07
CA VAL A 242 -15.43 -0.66 -5.41
C VAL A 242 -16.45 -1.03 -6.49
N GLY A 243 -16.43 -0.31 -7.62
CA GLY A 243 -17.40 -0.48 -8.70
C GLY A 243 -17.14 -1.68 -9.62
N ASN A 244 -15.96 -2.32 -9.52
CA ASN A 244 -15.64 -3.51 -10.30
C ASN A 244 -15.98 -4.76 -9.47
N PRO A 245 -16.95 -5.62 -9.92
CA PRO A 245 -17.35 -6.81 -9.17
C PRO A 245 -16.21 -7.79 -8.88
N ASP A 246 -15.27 -7.95 -9.82
CA ASP A 246 -14.15 -8.89 -9.68
C ASP A 246 -13.16 -8.45 -8.57
N ILE A 247 -13.06 -7.13 -8.33
CA ILE A 247 -12.26 -6.55 -7.26
C ILE A 247 -13.06 -6.51 -5.96
N GLN A 248 -14.35 -6.21 -6.03
CA GLN A 248 -15.23 -6.03 -4.88
C GLN A 248 -15.28 -7.26 -3.97
N GLU A 249 -15.32 -8.46 -4.55
CA GLU A 249 -15.33 -9.70 -3.77
C GLU A 249 -14.07 -9.83 -2.91
N ALA A 250 -12.90 -9.61 -3.50
CA ALA A 250 -11.63 -9.67 -2.78
C ALA A 250 -11.53 -8.60 -1.69
N VAL A 251 -12.01 -7.38 -1.96
CA VAL A 251 -12.09 -6.29 -0.99
C VAL A 251 -12.96 -6.67 0.20
N GLN A 252 -14.15 -7.24 -0.04
CA GLN A 252 -15.06 -7.66 1.02
C GLN A 252 -14.47 -8.77 1.88
N ILE A 253 -13.83 -9.78 1.25
CA ILE A 253 -13.16 -10.85 1.97
C ILE A 253 -12.02 -10.28 2.82
N GLY A 254 -11.17 -9.42 2.24
CA GLY A 254 -10.05 -8.80 2.93
C GLY A 254 -10.48 -7.95 4.12
N ASN A 255 -11.49 -7.10 3.95
CA ASN A 255 -12.04 -6.27 5.02
C ASN A 255 -12.59 -7.12 6.17
N ARG A 256 -13.37 -8.17 5.85
CA ARG A 256 -13.91 -9.09 6.86
C ARG A 256 -12.80 -9.78 7.65
N ILE A 257 -11.82 -10.34 6.95
CA ILE A 257 -10.69 -11.01 7.61
C ILE A 257 -9.91 -10.03 8.49
N ALA A 258 -9.61 -8.84 7.99
CA ALA A 258 -8.86 -7.84 8.74
C ALA A 258 -9.61 -7.38 10.00
N GLU A 259 -10.93 -7.20 9.93
CA GLU A 259 -11.76 -6.87 11.09
C GLU A 259 -11.78 -8.01 12.12
N GLU A 260 -11.85 -9.27 11.68
CA GLU A 260 -11.80 -10.45 12.54
C GLU A 260 -10.45 -10.55 13.25
N GLU A 261 -9.33 -10.44 12.50
CA GLU A 261 -7.97 -10.52 13.05
C GLU A 261 -7.65 -9.34 13.99
N ALA A 262 -8.15 -8.15 13.72
CA ALA A 262 -7.99 -6.99 14.60
C ALA A 262 -8.60 -7.23 15.99
N LYS A 263 -9.71 -7.97 16.08
CA LYS A 263 -10.38 -8.30 17.37
C LYS A 263 -9.54 -9.20 18.27
N THR A 264 -8.59 -9.94 17.69
CA THR A 264 -7.71 -10.86 18.44
C THR A 264 -6.42 -10.20 18.92
N ARG A 265 -6.13 -8.96 18.46
CA ARG A 265 -4.88 -8.23 18.70
C ARG A 265 -5.14 -6.89 19.36
N PRO A 266 -4.89 -6.77 20.66
CA PRO A 266 -5.23 -5.54 21.38
C PRO A 266 -4.49 -4.28 20.89
N TRP A 267 -3.35 -4.39 20.18
CA TRP A 267 -2.64 -3.27 19.57
C TRP A 267 -3.18 -2.88 18.19
N VAL A 268 -4.17 -3.62 17.67
CA VAL A 268 -4.76 -3.39 16.34
C VAL A 268 -6.18 -2.87 16.48
N SER A 269 -6.53 -1.88 15.69
CA SER A 269 -7.91 -1.45 15.48
C SER A 269 -8.26 -1.48 13.99
N TYR A 270 -9.53 -1.77 13.69
CA TYR A 270 -10.06 -1.71 12.34
C TYR A 270 -10.82 -0.39 12.13
N PHE A 271 -10.52 0.30 11.02
CA PHE A 271 -11.17 1.54 10.63
C PHE A 271 -11.96 1.32 9.33
N ASP A 272 -13.28 1.34 9.41
CA ASP A 272 -14.19 1.00 8.32
C ASP A 272 -14.42 2.18 7.37
N VAL A 273 -13.64 2.23 6.29
CA VAL A 273 -13.83 3.22 5.22
C VAL A 273 -15.07 2.87 4.38
N ALA A 274 -15.36 1.58 4.16
CA ALA A 274 -16.49 1.18 3.34
C ALA A 274 -17.80 1.78 3.86
N GLN A 275 -18.03 1.73 5.17
CA GLN A 275 -19.22 2.31 5.80
C GLN A 275 -19.29 3.83 5.62
N LEU A 276 -18.17 4.54 5.66
CA LEU A 276 -18.12 5.99 5.54
C LEU A 276 -18.52 6.51 4.15
N VAL A 277 -18.24 5.73 3.11
CA VAL A 277 -18.42 6.14 1.71
C VAL A 277 -19.41 5.27 0.93
N ALA A 278 -20.15 4.42 1.63
CA ALA A 278 -21.20 3.60 1.02
C ALA A 278 -22.40 4.42 0.54
N GLY A 279 -23.11 3.85 -0.42
CA GLY A 279 -24.47 4.28 -0.77
C GLY A 279 -25.48 3.99 0.34
N PRO A 280 -26.76 4.38 0.15
CA PRO A 280 -27.81 4.18 1.14
C PRO A 280 -28.11 2.71 1.48
N ASP A 281 -27.73 1.81 0.59
CA ASP A 281 -27.85 0.35 0.73
C ASP A 281 -26.63 -0.33 1.33
N GLY A 282 -25.61 0.45 1.71
CA GLY A 282 -24.35 -0.06 2.24
C GLY A 282 -23.34 -0.53 1.17
N ASN A 283 -23.68 -0.41 -0.12
CA ASN A 283 -22.86 -0.86 -1.23
C ASN A 283 -22.11 0.30 -1.94
N PHE A 284 -21.33 -0.06 -2.97
CA PHE A 284 -20.73 0.91 -3.86
C PHE A 284 -21.75 1.86 -4.47
N ALA A 285 -21.46 3.15 -4.46
CA ALA A 285 -22.22 4.16 -5.17
C ALA A 285 -21.28 5.26 -5.70
N ASP A 286 -21.36 5.54 -7.00
CA ASP A 286 -20.57 6.63 -7.61
C ASP A 286 -20.87 7.99 -6.96
N TYR A 287 -22.09 8.19 -6.49
CA TYR A 287 -22.56 9.40 -5.83
C TYR A 287 -23.19 9.08 -4.48
N ILE A 288 -22.74 9.76 -3.45
CA ILE A 288 -23.25 9.63 -2.09
C ILE A 288 -23.78 10.95 -1.54
N THR A 289 -24.65 10.89 -0.55
CA THR A 289 -25.08 12.06 0.21
C THR A 289 -24.03 12.37 1.30
N MET A 290 -23.51 13.57 1.29
CA MET A 290 -22.57 14.08 2.29
C MET A 290 -23.32 14.50 3.56
N PRO A 291 -22.63 14.64 4.73
CA PRO A 291 -23.28 15.07 5.99
C PRO A 291 -24.00 16.43 5.91
N ASP A 292 -23.57 17.32 5.03
CA ASP A 292 -24.20 18.62 4.78
C ASP A 292 -25.44 18.54 3.88
N GLY A 293 -25.85 17.32 3.47
CA GLY A 293 -26.97 17.06 2.57
C GLY A 293 -26.65 17.22 1.08
N SER A 294 -25.45 17.65 0.71
CA SER A 294 -25.03 17.74 -0.68
C SER A 294 -24.75 16.36 -1.27
N THR A 295 -24.88 16.23 -2.61
CA THR A 295 -24.45 15.03 -3.33
C THR A 295 -23.03 15.21 -3.84
N ALA A 296 -22.17 14.21 -3.65
CA ALA A 296 -20.81 14.22 -4.14
C ALA A 296 -20.49 12.96 -4.93
N ARG A 297 -19.73 13.11 -6.02
CA ARG A 297 -19.13 11.97 -6.68
C ARG A 297 -18.01 11.43 -5.79
N CYS A 298 -18.10 10.16 -5.40
CA CYS A 298 -17.21 9.57 -4.40
C CYS A 298 -15.97 8.91 -5.00
N TYR A 299 -16.04 8.48 -6.25
CA TYR A 299 -14.96 7.74 -6.90
C TYR A 299 -14.40 8.46 -8.12
N ALA A 300 -13.14 8.19 -8.43
CA ALA A 300 -12.53 8.50 -9.71
C ALA A 300 -13.19 7.67 -10.84
N GLY A 301 -12.78 7.90 -12.09
CA GLY A 301 -13.39 7.21 -13.25
C GLY A 301 -13.12 5.71 -13.30
N ASP A 302 -12.23 5.19 -12.47
CA ASP A 302 -11.90 3.76 -12.33
C ASP A 302 -12.82 3.01 -11.35
N GLY A 303 -13.63 3.73 -10.56
CA GLY A 303 -14.53 3.14 -9.56
C GLY A 303 -13.81 2.46 -8.38
N VAL A 304 -12.53 2.73 -8.19
CA VAL A 304 -11.68 2.17 -7.12
C VAL A 304 -11.17 3.28 -6.20
N HIS A 305 -10.50 4.27 -6.77
CA HIS A 305 -9.89 5.34 -5.99
C HIS A 305 -10.93 6.39 -5.59
N LEU A 306 -10.90 6.78 -4.31
CA LEU A 306 -11.78 7.82 -3.80
C LEU A 306 -11.46 9.19 -4.41
N SER A 307 -12.49 9.98 -4.65
CA SER A 307 -12.36 11.39 -4.98
C SER A 307 -11.84 12.18 -3.76
N VAL A 308 -11.30 13.37 -4.01
CA VAL A 308 -10.85 14.26 -2.93
C VAL A 308 -11.96 14.53 -1.89
N LYS A 309 -13.21 14.68 -2.32
CA LYS A 309 -14.34 14.91 -1.39
C LYS A 309 -14.57 13.73 -0.45
N CYS A 310 -14.59 12.51 -0.98
CA CYS A 310 -14.83 11.34 -0.14
C CYS A 310 -13.59 10.95 0.67
N MET A 311 -12.40 11.20 0.17
CA MET A 311 -11.19 11.06 0.99
C MET A 311 -11.18 12.07 2.15
N ASN A 312 -11.61 13.32 1.95
CA ASN A 312 -11.76 14.27 3.04
C ASN A 312 -12.75 13.77 4.10
N ARG A 313 -13.89 13.17 3.69
CA ARG A 313 -14.83 12.54 4.65
C ARG A 313 -14.17 11.40 5.44
N VAL A 314 -13.31 10.61 4.81
CA VAL A 314 -12.52 9.59 5.53
C VAL A 314 -11.60 10.26 6.54
N LEU A 315 -10.87 11.32 6.16
CA LEU A 315 -9.94 12.02 7.03
C LEU A 315 -10.62 12.75 8.19
N GLU A 316 -11.82 13.31 7.98
CA GLU A 316 -12.65 13.92 9.05
C GLU A 316 -12.97 12.94 10.19
N ASN A 317 -12.95 11.63 9.92
CA ASN A 317 -13.15 10.57 10.92
C ASN A 317 -11.83 9.93 11.38
N LEU A 318 -10.85 9.81 10.49
CA LEU A 318 -9.58 9.17 10.80
C LEU A 318 -8.67 10.05 11.67
N VAL A 319 -8.62 11.37 11.43
CA VAL A 319 -7.79 12.28 12.23
C VAL A 319 -8.21 12.30 13.70
N PRO A 320 -9.51 12.41 14.06
CA PRO A 320 -9.95 12.23 15.45
C PRO A 320 -9.62 10.86 16.03
N ALA A 321 -9.68 9.77 15.25
CA ALA A 321 -9.27 8.44 15.71
C ALA A 321 -7.77 8.38 16.05
N LEU A 322 -6.93 9.07 15.27
CA LEU A 322 -5.50 9.18 15.54
C LEU A 322 -5.20 10.02 16.78
N THR A 323 -5.84 11.19 16.92
CA THR A 323 -5.63 12.07 18.08
C THR A 323 -6.17 11.45 19.35
N GLY A 324 -7.29 10.74 19.29
CA GLY A 324 -7.88 10.01 20.41
C GLY A 324 -6.97 8.94 21.02
N LEU A 325 -5.99 8.42 20.27
CA LEU A 325 -5.03 7.44 20.80
C LEU A 325 -4.15 7.99 21.92
N TYR A 326 -3.83 9.28 21.90
CA TYR A 326 -3.00 9.92 22.92
C TYR A 326 -3.77 10.82 23.89
N GLU A 327 -4.94 11.31 23.54
CA GLU A 327 -5.80 12.11 24.41
C GLU A 327 -6.32 11.26 25.58
N SER A 328 -6.74 10.03 25.33
CA SER A 328 -7.13 9.07 26.36
C SER A 328 -5.99 8.75 27.34
N SER A 329 -4.74 8.82 26.88
CA SER A 329 -3.55 8.62 27.69
C SER A 329 -3.27 9.81 28.62
N ALA A 330 -3.54 11.03 28.17
CA ALA A 330 -3.39 12.25 28.97
C ALA A 330 -4.38 12.30 30.14
N GLU A 331 -5.63 11.88 29.93
CA GLU A 331 -6.64 11.81 30.98
C GLU A 331 -6.30 10.78 32.07
N SER A 332 -5.76 9.62 31.68
CA SER A 332 -5.32 8.58 32.60
C SER A 332 -4.17 9.03 33.51
N THR A 333 -3.29 9.89 32.99
CA THR A 333 -2.14 10.40 33.75
C THR A 333 -2.54 11.53 34.71
N SER A 334 -3.57 12.30 34.38
CA SER A 334 -4.04 13.44 35.21
C SER A 334 -4.82 12.97 36.46
N THR A 335 -5.43 11.81 36.46
CA THR A 335 -6.17 11.26 37.59
C THR A 335 -5.29 10.65 38.67
N THR A 336 -4.00 10.45 38.46
CA THR A 336 -3.09 9.78 39.41
C THR A 336 -2.35 10.78 40.33
N THR A 337 -2.47 12.09 40.13
CA THR A 337 -1.85 13.12 40.98
C THR A 337 -2.85 13.74 41.97
N SER A 338 -3.37 12.93 42.91
CA SER A 338 -3.94 13.49 44.15
C SER A 338 -2.81 13.77 45.15
N PRO A 339 -2.70 14.96 45.70
CA PRO A 339 -1.67 15.26 46.69
C PRO A 339 -1.88 14.45 47.97
N PRO A 340 -0.80 14.02 48.66
CA PRO A 340 -0.94 13.24 49.89
C PRO A 340 -1.68 14.07 50.96
N ALA A 341 -2.66 13.45 51.59
CA ALA A 341 -3.42 14.02 52.70
C ALA A 341 -2.47 14.44 53.82
N LYS A 342 -2.58 15.71 54.27
CA LYS A 342 -1.83 16.22 55.41
C LYS A 342 -2.19 15.40 56.66
N PRO A 343 -1.21 15.03 57.50
CA PRO A 343 -1.50 14.34 58.77
C PRO A 343 -2.28 15.32 59.70
N LYS A 344 -3.37 14.82 60.26
CA LYS A 344 -4.08 15.51 61.34
C LYS A 344 -3.26 15.38 62.58
N ASN A 345 -2.85 16.52 63.14
CA ASN A 345 -2.40 16.61 64.54
C ASN A 345 -3.56 16.46 65.50
#